data_4fbcabe1631273e21bb8d76c41faf239
#
_entry.id   4fbcabe1631273e21bb8d76c41faf239
#
_cell.length_a   1.000
_cell.length_b   1.000
_cell.length_c   1.000
_cell.angle_alpha   90.00
_cell.angle_beta   90.00
_cell.angle_gamma   90.00
#
_symmetry.space_group_name_H-M   'P 1'
#
loop_
_entity.id
_entity.type
_entity.pdbx_description
1 polymer ?
#
loop_
_entity_poly.entity_id
_entity_poly.type
_entity_poly.pdbx_seq_one_letter_code
_entity_poly.pdbx_strand_id
1 'polypeptide(L)'
;MVNTLKLPVGIDSFEKIRKNRFYYIDKTKLIEQLVETGGEVTLFTRPRRFGKTLNMSMLRSFFEIDADESLFDGLYITKNKELCEEYMGKYPVIFLSLKSVDGLTFEDAKYRMTELIGLEAERFGFLEDSEHLSENEKKRYKAIISLNNGMNTMNEKMLISSLQVLSQLLYKHFGKKVIILIDEYDVPLDKAFQNGFYREMVSLIRGLFGMALKTNDSLQFAVLTGCMRISKESIFTGLNNFEVLSILNDQYDESFGFTDAEVKKILNDYNLKDHYLEVKEWYDGYHFGNIDIYFPWDVIQYCKSLYLDVSAKPQDFWSNSSGNAIVRRFIDKADISTRNEIERLIAGESIEKDVVSELTYDEIDKSIENLWSVLFTTGYLTHKGCTESGKYRLVIPNKEVRNLFVKKIREWFSDVSRNDGKTLEEFCSAFVDKDSEKIEQIFGDYLWNTISIRDTAVAKEKKENFYHGILLGLLGYKSNWLIKSNAESGIGYSDILVEVPTNRTGIVIEIKYAEDGDLDAACEKALKQIEEKDYVAKLKQDGMKNFIKYGVACFKKICKVEIE
;
A
#
# COMPACT_ATOMS: atom_id res chain seq x y z
N MET A 1 -37.46 -3.43 -1.47
CA MET A 1 -36.10 -3.03 -1.07
C MET A 1 -35.22 -4.27 -1.23
N VAL A 2 -34.26 -4.25 -2.13
CA VAL A 2 -33.25 -5.30 -2.24
C VAL A 2 -32.49 -5.27 -0.92
N ASN A 3 -32.42 -6.42 -0.26
CA ASN A 3 -31.75 -6.54 1.05
C ASN A 3 -30.22 -6.48 0.81
N THR A 4 -29.70 -5.28 0.56
CA THR A 4 -28.29 -5.06 0.23
C THR A 4 -27.46 -5.33 1.49
N LEU A 5 -26.53 -6.26 1.42
CA LEU A 5 -25.62 -6.59 2.51
C LEU A 5 -24.77 -5.35 2.87
N LYS A 6 -24.36 -5.22 4.13
CA LYS A 6 -23.46 -4.12 4.54
C LYS A 6 -22.04 -4.34 3.98
N LEU A 7 -21.39 -3.27 3.53
CA LEU A 7 -19.98 -3.33 3.09
C LEU A 7 -19.03 -3.49 4.28
N PRO A 8 -18.03 -4.39 4.21
CA PRO A 8 -17.15 -4.76 5.33
C PRO A 8 -15.98 -3.80 5.54
N VAL A 9 -16.25 -2.50 5.68
CA VAL A 9 -15.19 -1.51 5.86
C VAL A 9 -14.44 -1.73 7.18
N GLY A 10 -13.12 -1.98 7.08
CA GLY A 10 -12.24 -2.16 8.26
C GLY A 10 -12.46 -3.47 9.01
N ILE A 11 -13.10 -4.46 8.41
CA ILE A 11 -13.31 -5.79 8.99
C ILE A 11 -12.34 -6.77 8.34
N ASP A 12 -11.46 -7.35 9.13
CA ASP A 12 -10.44 -8.33 8.75
C ASP A 12 -10.70 -9.74 9.29
N SER A 13 -11.83 -9.95 9.99
CA SER A 13 -12.29 -11.25 10.48
C SER A 13 -13.33 -11.84 9.53
N PHE A 14 -13.02 -13.00 8.95
CA PHE A 14 -13.94 -13.77 8.10
C PHE A 14 -15.20 -14.19 8.85
N GLU A 15 -15.05 -14.70 10.06
CA GLU A 15 -16.17 -15.10 10.92
C GLU A 15 -17.13 -13.92 11.16
N LYS A 16 -16.57 -12.74 11.48
CA LYS A 16 -17.37 -11.53 11.70
C LYS A 16 -18.13 -11.10 10.44
N ILE A 17 -17.48 -11.20 9.26
CA ILE A 17 -18.12 -10.90 7.97
C ILE A 17 -19.31 -11.84 7.75
N ARG A 18 -19.12 -13.14 7.92
CA ARG A 18 -20.15 -14.14 7.62
C ARG A 18 -21.30 -14.12 8.63
N LYS A 19 -21.01 -14.12 9.94
CA LYS A 19 -22.03 -14.10 11.02
C LYS A 19 -22.90 -12.84 10.97
N ASN A 20 -22.32 -11.68 10.65
CA ASN A 20 -23.07 -10.42 10.59
C ASN A 20 -23.58 -10.08 9.18
N ARG A 21 -23.50 -11.01 8.23
CA ARG A 21 -24.00 -10.88 6.86
C ARG A 21 -23.48 -9.61 6.17
N PHE A 22 -22.16 -9.38 6.24
CA PHE A 22 -21.51 -8.39 5.40
C PHE A 22 -21.30 -8.96 3.99
N TYR A 23 -21.14 -8.06 3.02
CA TYR A 23 -20.78 -8.45 1.66
C TYR A 23 -19.40 -9.08 1.64
N TYR A 24 -19.28 -10.27 1.04
CA TYR A 24 -18.03 -11.00 0.95
C TYR A 24 -17.73 -11.35 -0.50
N ILE A 25 -16.55 -11.00 -0.99
CA ILE A 25 -16.02 -11.48 -2.26
C ILE A 25 -15.31 -12.79 -1.99
N ASP A 26 -15.82 -13.85 -2.59
CA ASP A 26 -15.40 -15.22 -2.30
C ASP A 26 -13.98 -15.51 -2.79
N LYS A 27 -13.07 -15.75 -1.86
CA LYS A 27 -11.67 -16.14 -2.09
C LYS A 27 -11.37 -17.56 -1.60
N THR A 28 -12.40 -18.36 -1.35
CA THR A 28 -12.23 -19.73 -0.80
C THR A 28 -11.56 -20.71 -1.77
N LYS A 29 -11.40 -20.37 -3.06
CA LYS A 29 -10.54 -21.09 -4.00
C LYS A 29 -9.09 -21.19 -3.52
N LEU A 30 -8.62 -20.22 -2.72
CA LEU A 30 -7.32 -20.27 -2.06
C LEU A 30 -7.13 -21.54 -1.23
N ILE A 31 -8.18 -22.01 -0.54
CA ILE A 31 -8.13 -23.23 0.29
C ILE A 31 -7.84 -24.44 -0.57
N GLU A 32 -8.61 -24.61 -1.66
CA GLU A 32 -8.43 -25.71 -2.61
C GLU A 32 -7.02 -25.72 -3.19
N GLN A 33 -6.55 -24.57 -3.68
CA GLN A 33 -5.20 -24.45 -4.22
C GLN A 33 -4.11 -24.80 -3.19
N LEU A 34 -4.23 -24.35 -1.92
CA LEU A 34 -3.27 -24.66 -0.86
C LEU A 34 -3.21 -26.16 -0.55
N VAL A 35 -4.36 -26.83 -0.52
CA VAL A 35 -4.42 -28.27 -0.25
C VAL A 35 -3.85 -29.08 -1.42
N GLU A 36 -4.15 -28.69 -2.65
CA GLU A 36 -3.72 -29.39 -3.86
C GLU A 36 -2.24 -29.19 -4.21
N THR A 37 -1.70 -28.00 -4.03
CA THR A 37 -0.31 -27.69 -4.39
C THR A 37 0.71 -28.10 -3.33
N GLY A 38 0.29 -28.33 -2.10
CA GLY A 38 1.03 -29.11 -1.10
C GLY A 38 2.36 -28.56 -0.60
N GLY A 39 2.58 -27.24 -0.58
CA GLY A 39 3.76 -26.65 0.04
C GLY A 39 3.78 -26.87 1.56
N GLU A 40 4.90 -27.33 2.12
CA GLU A 40 5.02 -27.49 3.58
C GLU A 40 4.99 -26.12 4.28
N VAL A 41 5.65 -25.11 3.71
CA VAL A 41 5.60 -23.73 4.18
C VAL A 41 5.42 -22.79 2.98
N THR A 42 4.31 -22.06 2.97
CA THR A 42 3.98 -21.09 1.91
C THR A 42 4.00 -19.68 2.46
N LEU A 43 4.78 -18.80 1.84
CA LEU A 43 4.81 -17.37 2.13
C LEU A 43 4.17 -16.58 1.00
N PHE A 44 3.09 -15.88 1.29
CA PHE A 44 2.50 -14.90 0.37
C PHE A 44 3.04 -13.50 0.65
N THR A 45 3.75 -12.93 -0.32
CA THR A 45 4.15 -11.52 -0.27
C THR A 45 3.22 -10.71 -1.18
N ARG A 46 2.40 -9.87 -0.56
CA ARG A 46 1.44 -8.99 -1.23
C ARG A 46 1.47 -7.60 -0.61
N PRO A 47 1.22 -6.53 -1.35
CA PRO A 47 1.15 -5.19 -0.79
C PRO A 47 0.15 -5.09 0.36
N ARG A 48 0.24 -4.03 1.14
CA ARG A 48 -0.70 -3.79 2.26
C ARG A 48 -2.13 -3.66 1.74
N ARG A 49 -3.12 -4.19 2.50
CA ARG A 49 -4.57 -4.08 2.24
C ARG A 49 -5.11 -4.84 1.02
N PHE A 50 -4.38 -5.81 0.51
CA PHE A 50 -4.85 -6.76 -0.51
C PHE A 50 -5.58 -7.98 0.09
N GLY A 51 -6.09 -7.90 1.32
CA GLY A 51 -6.90 -8.95 1.93
C GLY A 51 -6.11 -10.07 2.62
N LYS A 52 -4.79 -9.90 2.88
CA LYS A 52 -3.96 -10.92 3.55
C LYS A 52 -4.57 -11.43 4.86
N THR A 53 -4.80 -10.53 5.80
CA THR A 53 -5.37 -10.86 7.13
C THR A 53 -6.74 -11.53 7.03
N LEU A 54 -7.60 -11.07 6.12
CA LEU A 54 -8.92 -11.67 5.91
C LEU A 54 -8.81 -13.11 5.39
N ASN A 55 -7.91 -13.36 4.44
CA ASN A 55 -7.65 -14.70 3.94
C ASN A 55 -7.06 -15.61 5.03
N MET A 56 -6.14 -15.10 5.86
CA MET A 56 -5.61 -15.85 7.00
C MET A 56 -6.71 -16.20 8.02
N SER A 57 -7.61 -15.26 8.30
CA SER A 57 -8.80 -15.50 9.15
C SER A 57 -9.74 -16.54 8.52
N MET A 58 -9.92 -16.52 7.19
CA MET A 58 -10.70 -17.51 6.46
C MET A 58 -10.08 -18.92 6.55
N LEU A 59 -8.75 -19.03 6.33
CA LEU A 59 -8.03 -20.31 6.46
C LEU A 59 -8.16 -20.87 7.87
N ARG A 60 -7.99 -20.04 8.90
CA ARG A 60 -8.22 -20.46 10.29
C ARG A 60 -9.63 -20.99 10.48
N SER A 61 -10.66 -20.24 10.06
CA SER A 61 -12.06 -20.65 10.19
C SER A 61 -12.40 -21.92 9.42
N PHE A 62 -11.62 -22.28 8.39
CA PHE A 62 -11.83 -23.50 7.61
C PHE A 62 -11.20 -24.74 8.27
N PHE A 63 -9.94 -24.64 8.71
CA PHE A 63 -9.19 -25.79 9.16
C PHE A 63 -9.36 -26.11 10.65
N GLU A 64 -9.63 -25.08 11.48
CA GLU A 64 -9.63 -25.22 12.94
C GLU A 64 -10.68 -26.21 13.44
N ILE A 65 -10.28 -27.12 14.35
CA ILE A 65 -11.19 -28.07 15.01
C ILE A 65 -12.32 -27.29 15.68
N ASP A 66 -13.55 -27.82 15.60
CA ASP A 66 -14.78 -27.19 16.10
C ASP A 66 -15.16 -25.87 15.39
N ALA A 67 -14.61 -25.60 14.19
CA ALA A 67 -15.00 -24.46 13.41
C ALA A 67 -16.49 -24.54 12.98
N ASP A 68 -17.11 -23.37 12.85
CA ASP A 68 -18.48 -23.23 12.36
C ASP A 68 -18.53 -23.40 10.83
N GLU A 69 -18.82 -24.62 10.38
CA GLU A 69 -18.89 -24.96 8.95
C GLU A 69 -19.91 -24.10 8.19
N SER A 70 -20.97 -23.61 8.86
CA SER A 70 -21.99 -22.76 8.25
C SER A 70 -21.46 -21.42 7.72
N LEU A 71 -20.28 -21.00 8.17
CA LEU A 71 -19.60 -19.81 7.65
C LEU A 71 -19.27 -19.92 6.17
N PHE A 72 -19.14 -21.14 5.66
CA PHE A 72 -18.79 -21.41 4.26
C PHE A 72 -19.99 -21.67 3.36
N ASP A 73 -21.21 -21.70 3.90
CA ASP A 73 -22.43 -21.92 3.13
C ASP A 73 -22.52 -21.02 1.90
N GLY A 74 -22.70 -21.65 0.73
CA GLY A 74 -22.83 -20.99 -0.55
C GLY A 74 -21.53 -20.44 -1.15
N LEU A 75 -20.37 -20.66 -0.53
CA LEU A 75 -19.06 -20.28 -1.07
C LEU A 75 -18.50 -21.37 -1.98
N TYR A 76 -17.53 -20.98 -2.81
CA TYR A 76 -16.93 -21.84 -3.83
C TYR A 76 -16.43 -23.18 -3.27
N ILE A 77 -15.73 -23.15 -2.13
CA ILE A 77 -15.10 -24.33 -1.52
C ILE A 77 -16.10 -25.45 -1.19
N THR A 78 -17.36 -25.09 -0.86
CA THR A 78 -18.39 -26.08 -0.53
C THR A 78 -18.84 -26.94 -1.72
N LYS A 79 -18.41 -26.60 -2.94
CA LYS A 79 -18.62 -27.42 -4.13
C LYS A 79 -17.70 -28.66 -4.15
N ASN A 80 -16.52 -28.54 -3.52
CA ASN A 80 -15.57 -29.66 -3.37
C ASN A 80 -15.85 -30.39 -2.05
N LYS A 81 -16.81 -31.30 -2.07
CA LYS A 81 -17.27 -32.02 -0.88
C LYS A 81 -16.19 -32.91 -0.27
N GLU A 82 -15.41 -33.59 -1.10
CA GLU A 82 -14.34 -34.49 -0.66
C GLU A 82 -13.30 -33.71 0.15
N LEU A 83 -12.86 -32.55 -0.35
CA LEU A 83 -11.93 -31.68 0.36
C LEU A 83 -12.52 -31.16 1.67
N CYS A 84 -13.80 -30.74 1.66
CA CYS A 84 -14.46 -30.29 2.90
C CYS A 84 -14.55 -31.42 3.94
N GLU A 85 -14.91 -32.63 3.55
CA GLU A 85 -14.99 -33.77 4.47
C GLU A 85 -13.63 -34.13 5.07
N GLU A 86 -12.54 -33.99 4.30
CA GLU A 86 -11.20 -34.33 4.74
C GLU A 86 -10.53 -33.26 5.59
N TYR A 87 -10.76 -31.97 5.30
CA TYR A 87 -9.99 -30.86 5.87
C TYR A 87 -10.78 -29.89 6.74
N MET A 88 -12.09 -29.65 6.47
CA MET A 88 -12.86 -28.63 7.18
C MET A 88 -13.09 -29.03 8.64
N GLY A 89 -12.62 -28.19 9.57
CA GLY A 89 -12.78 -28.44 11.01
C GLY A 89 -11.97 -29.62 11.54
N LYS A 90 -10.86 -30.01 10.90
CA LYS A 90 -10.14 -31.26 11.21
C LYS A 90 -8.76 -31.09 11.83
N TYR A 91 -8.24 -29.87 11.93
CA TYR A 91 -6.85 -29.63 12.34
C TYR A 91 -6.76 -28.67 13.52
N PRO A 92 -5.85 -28.89 14.47
CA PRO A 92 -5.49 -27.84 15.41
C PRO A 92 -4.74 -26.74 14.65
N VAL A 93 -5.13 -25.47 14.88
CA VAL A 93 -4.57 -24.31 14.21
C VAL A 93 -3.94 -23.35 15.20
N ILE A 94 -2.66 -23.03 15.03
CA ILE A 94 -1.98 -21.95 15.74
C ILE A 94 -2.02 -20.72 14.82
N PHE A 95 -2.62 -19.62 15.28
CA PHE A 95 -2.78 -18.39 14.52
C PHE A 95 -2.12 -17.21 15.22
N LEU A 96 -1.14 -16.58 14.55
CA LEU A 96 -0.42 -15.42 15.05
C LEU A 96 -0.51 -14.25 14.06
N SER A 97 -0.96 -13.09 14.53
CA SER A 97 -0.78 -11.85 13.76
C SER A 97 0.29 -10.99 14.42
N LEU A 98 1.43 -10.84 13.74
CA LEU A 98 2.57 -10.09 14.25
C LEU A 98 2.41 -8.57 14.09
N LYS A 99 1.25 -8.10 13.67
CA LYS A 99 0.92 -6.69 13.43
C LYS A 99 1.20 -5.76 14.62
N SER A 100 1.01 -6.27 15.84
CA SER A 100 1.20 -5.52 17.09
C SER A 100 2.56 -5.74 17.74
N VAL A 101 3.43 -6.56 17.14
CA VAL A 101 4.77 -6.84 17.68
C VAL A 101 5.70 -5.71 17.25
N ASP A 102 5.66 -4.61 17.99
CA ASP A 102 6.50 -3.44 17.83
C ASP A 102 7.03 -2.97 19.20
N GLY A 103 7.95 -2.01 19.21
CA GLY A 103 8.49 -1.42 20.43
C GLY A 103 9.57 -0.41 20.10
N LEU A 104 9.88 0.48 21.05
CA LEU A 104 11.01 1.40 20.90
C LEU A 104 12.35 0.70 21.19
N THR A 105 12.30 -0.42 21.93
CA THR A 105 13.45 -1.24 22.27
C THR A 105 13.20 -2.71 21.89
N PHE A 106 14.29 -3.49 21.77
CA PHE A 106 14.19 -4.94 21.55
C PHE A 106 13.40 -5.64 22.66
N GLU A 107 13.62 -5.25 23.93
CA GLU A 107 12.91 -5.84 25.08
C GLU A 107 11.40 -5.60 25.01
N ASP A 108 10.96 -4.40 24.59
CA ASP A 108 9.53 -4.11 24.42
C ASP A 108 8.91 -4.99 23.32
N ALA A 109 9.58 -5.09 22.18
CA ALA A 109 9.10 -5.89 21.05
C ALA A 109 9.10 -7.41 21.39
N LYS A 110 10.14 -7.88 22.08
CA LYS A 110 10.24 -9.26 22.59
C LYS A 110 9.12 -9.55 23.58
N TYR A 111 8.85 -8.64 24.50
CA TYR A 111 7.74 -8.78 25.45
C TYR A 111 6.40 -8.93 24.72
N ARG A 112 6.11 -8.09 23.71
CA ARG A 112 4.87 -8.20 22.92
C ARG A 112 4.77 -9.52 22.14
N MET A 113 5.89 -10.03 21.62
CA MET A 113 5.93 -11.35 21.00
C MET A 113 5.61 -12.45 22.01
N THR A 114 6.17 -12.34 23.21
CA THR A 114 5.93 -13.28 24.33
C THR A 114 4.46 -13.29 24.74
N GLU A 115 3.87 -12.11 24.93
CA GLU A 115 2.44 -11.94 25.23
C GLU A 115 1.55 -12.56 24.14
N LEU A 116 1.83 -12.25 22.86
CA LEU A 116 1.04 -12.76 21.75
C LEU A 116 1.03 -14.30 21.70
N ILE A 117 2.18 -14.94 21.88
CA ILE A 117 2.29 -16.39 21.88
C ILE A 117 1.66 -16.99 23.13
N GLY A 118 1.81 -16.34 24.28
CA GLY A 118 1.14 -16.75 25.53
C GLY A 118 -0.37 -16.75 25.40
N LEU A 119 -0.96 -15.67 24.91
CA LEU A 119 -2.39 -15.53 24.66
C LEU A 119 -2.91 -16.57 23.64
N GLU A 120 -2.15 -16.85 22.58
CA GLU A 120 -2.53 -17.91 21.64
C GLU A 120 -2.47 -19.29 22.28
N ALA A 121 -1.46 -19.55 23.14
CA ALA A 121 -1.35 -20.80 23.86
C ALA A 121 -2.48 -21.00 24.90
N GLU A 122 -2.93 -19.94 25.58
CA GLU A 122 -4.03 -19.98 26.53
C GLU A 122 -5.36 -20.49 25.92
N ARG A 123 -5.56 -20.32 24.62
CA ARG A 123 -6.72 -20.87 23.90
C ARG A 123 -6.81 -22.41 24.02
N PHE A 124 -5.69 -23.06 24.25
CA PHE A 124 -5.57 -24.50 24.35
C PHE A 124 -5.49 -24.97 25.83
N GLY A 125 -6.18 -24.26 26.75
CA GLY A 125 -6.18 -24.54 28.19
C GLY A 125 -6.47 -25.99 28.55
N PHE A 126 -7.24 -26.71 27.72
CA PHE A 126 -7.52 -28.14 27.89
C PHE A 126 -6.25 -29.03 27.92
N LEU A 127 -5.09 -28.52 27.42
CA LEU A 127 -3.83 -29.27 27.48
C LEU A 127 -3.32 -29.48 28.90
N GLU A 128 -3.75 -28.68 29.88
CA GLU A 128 -3.41 -28.88 31.30
C GLU A 128 -3.97 -30.19 31.87
N ASP A 129 -5.16 -30.56 31.40
CA ASP A 129 -5.89 -31.73 31.90
C ASP A 129 -5.86 -32.89 30.89
N SER A 130 -5.11 -32.78 29.80
CA SER A 130 -5.04 -33.78 28.74
C SER A 130 -4.48 -35.12 29.25
N GLU A 131 -5.24 -36.21 29.08
CA GLU A 131 -4.80 -37.57 29.42
C GLU A 131 -3.72 -38.10 28.45
N HIS A 132 -3.57 -37.47 27.27
CA HIS A 132 -2.57 -37.85 26.27
C HIS A 132 -1.19 -37.26 26.56
N LEU A 133 -1.08 -36.33 27.53
CA LEU A 133 0.18 -35.67 27.87
C LEU A 133 0.75 -36.19 29.20
N SER A 134 2.07 -36.40 29.20
CA SER A 134 2.80 -36.67 30.43
C SER A 134 2.89 -35.42 31.32
N GLU A 135 3.15 -35.62 32.62
CA GLU A 135 3.32 -34.51 33.56
C GLU A 135 4.43 -33.52 33.17
N ASN A 136 5.49 -33.99 32.52
CA ASN A 136 6.55 -33.10 32.04
C ASN A 136 6.10 -32.26 30.86
N GLU A 137 5.24 -32.79 29.99
CA GLU A 137 4.67 -32.06 28.85
C GLU A 137 3.68 -31.02 29.35
N LYS A 138 2.84 -31.36 30.32
CA LYS A 138 1.96 -30.36 30.97
C LYS A 138 2.74 -29.25 31.66
N LYS A 139 3.89 -29.55 32.29
CA LYS A 139 4.79 -28.52 32.84
C LYS A 139 5.38 -27.62 31.76
N ARG A 140 5.72 -28.16 30.58
CA ARG A 140 6.18 -27.34 29.45
C ARG A 140 5.08 -26.40 28.95
N TYR A 141 3.86 -26.89 28.84
CA TYR A 141 2.70 -26.07 28.50
C TYR A 141 2.50 -24.94 29.52
N LYS A 142 2.45 -25.29 30.82
CA LYS A 142 2.32 -24.29 31.89
C LYS A 142 3.40 -23.23 31.87
N ALA A 143 4.62 -23.58 31.48
CA ALA A 143 5.70 -22.62 31.35
C ALA A 143 5.47 -21.60 30.21
N ILE A 144 4.77 -21.99 29.12
CA ILE A 144 4.41 -21.08 28.02
C ILE A 144 3.35 -20.07 28.44
N ILE A 145 2.35 -20.50 29.22
CA ILE A 145 1.24 -19.63 29.66
C ILE A 145 1.46 -18.98 31.02
N SER A 146 2.62 -19.22 31.67
CA SER A 146 2.90 -18.74 33.02
C SER A 146 2.93 -17.22 33.10
N LEU A 147 2.20 -16.66 34.06
CA LEU A 147 2.14 -15.23 34.33
C LEU A 147 2.76 -14.89 35.68
N ASN A 148 3.44 -13.76 35.78
CA ASN A 148 3.85 -13.11 37.01
C ASN A 148 3.37 -11.65 36.98
N ASN A 149 2.56 -11.27 37.96
CA ASN A 149 1.89 -9.96 38.01
C ASN A 149 1.13 -9.59 36.70
N GLY A 150 0.50 -10.60 36.06
CA GLY A 150 -0.24 -10.42 34.82
C GLY A 150 0.64 -10.31 33.58
N MET A 151 1.95 -10.50 33.66
CA MET A 151 2.88 -10.49 32.54
C MET A 151 3.40 -11.90 32.26
N ASN A 152 3.48 -12.29 31.01
CA ASN A 152 4.03 -13.59 30.60
C ASN A 152 5.54 -13.69 30.96
N THR A 153 5.94 -14.84 31.47
CA THR A 153 7.30 -15.05 32.02
C THR A 153 8.23 -15.87 31.14
N MET A 154 7.86 -16.17 29.89
CA MET A 154 8.76 -16.89 28.98
C MET A 154 10.07 -16.14 28.80
N ASN A 155 11.19 -16.84 29.08
CA ASN A 155 12.49 -16.34 28.66
C ASN A 155 12.71 -16.56 27.16
N GLU A 156 13.74 -15.93 26.58
CA GLU A 156 14.01 -15.98 25.15
C GLU A 156 14.19 -17.40 24.58
N LYS A 157 14.82 -18.31 25.33
CA LYS A 157 14.98 -19.71 24.89
C LYS A 157 13.63 -20.46 24.84
N MET A 158 12.77 -20.18 25.79
CA MET A 158 11.41 -20.74 25.80
C MET A 158 10.57 -20.13 24.66
N LEU A 159 10.69 -18.82 24.45
CA LEU A 159 10.02 -18.12 23.36
C LEU A 159 10.41 -18.72 22.01
N ILE A 160 11.68 -18.92 21.74
CA ILE A 160 12.18 -19.53 20.50
C ILE A 160 11.61 -20.94 20.26
N SER A 161 11.43 -21.74 21.30
CA SER A 161 10.89 -23.11 21.16
C SER A 161 9.39 -23.22 21.34
N SER A 162 8.70 -22.17 21.72
CA SER A 162 7.30 -22.17 22.15
C SER A 162 6.33 -22.75 21.12
N LEU A 163 6.42 -22.32 19.86
CA LEU A 163 5.52 -22.78 18.79
C LEU A 163 5.75 -24.25 18.45
N GLN A 164 7.01 -24.71 18.44
CA GLN A 164 7.32 -26.13 18.24
C GLN A 164 6.75 -26.98 19.38
N VAL A 165 6.98 -26.57 20.63
CA VAL A 165 6.46 -27.27 21.81
C VAL A 165 4.93 -27.31 21.77
N LEU A 166 4.29 -26.19 21.51
CA LEU A 166 2.82 -26.11 21.41
C LEU A 166 2.29 -27.04 20.29
N SER A 167 2.95 -27.06 19.12
CA SER A 167 2.59 -27.97 18.01
C SER A 167 2.70 -29.45 18.44
N GLN A 168 3.77 -29.82 19.13
CA GLN A 168 3.96 -31.19 19.62
C GLN A 168 2.88 -31.60 20.62
N LEU A 169 2.50 -30.72 21.52
CA LEU A 169 1.46 -30.98 22.52
C LEU A 169 0.08 -31.12 21.88
N LEU A 170 -0.26 -30.24 20.94
CA LEU A 170 -1.51 -30.31 20.19
C LEU A 170 -1.57 -31.56 19.31
N TYR A 171 -0.49 -31.90 18.61
CA TYR A 171 -0.42 -33.12 17.82
C TYR A 171 -0.65 -34.36 18.69
N LYS A 172 -0.03 -34.41 19.86
CA LYS A 172 -0.19 -35.55 20.78
C LYS A 172 -1.59 -35.64 21.34
N HIS A 173 -2.23 -34.50 21.62
CA HIS A 173 -3.60 -34.45 22.14
C HIS A 173 -4.64 -34.88 21.12
N PHE A 174 -4.58 -34.32 19.90
CA PHE A 174 -5.59 -34.55 18.87
C PHE A 174 -5.29 -35.73 17.93
N GLY A 175 -4.05 -36.23 17.92
CA GLY A 175 -3.60 -37.22 16.91
C GLY A 175 -3.53 -36.64 15.47
N LYS A 176 -3.64 -35.34 15.33
CA LYS A 176 -3.60 -34.62 14.04
C LYS A 176 -2.48 -33.59 14.07
N LYS A 177 -1.71 -33.53 12.97
CA LYS A 177 -0.67 -32.50 12.79
C LYS A 177 -1.27 -31.10 12.82
N VAL A 178 -0.45 -30.10 13.12
CA VAL A 178 -0.86 -28.73 13.39
C VAL A 178 -0.66 -27.85 12.16
N ILE A 179 -1.61 -27.00 11.86
CA ILE A 179 -1.45 -25.94 10.88
C ILE A 179 -1.00 -24.67 11.62
N ILE A 180 0.05 -23.99 11.09
CA ILE A 180 0.54 -22.74 11.64
C ILE A 180 0.27 -21.61 10.64
N LEU A 181 -0.46 -20.59 11.07
CA LEU A 181 -0.79 -19.41 10.29
C LEU A 181 -0.16 -18.16 10.93
N ILE A 182 0.73 -17.47 10.20
CA ILE A 182 1.43 -16.27 10.68
C ILE A 182 1.15 -15.11 9.75
N ASP A 183 0.43 -14.11 10.23
CA ASP A 183 0.09 -12.90 9.47
C ASP A 183 1.08 -11.76 9.79
N GLU A 184 1.43 -10.98 8.75
CA GLU A 184 2.31 -9.81 8.83
C GLU A 184 3.69 -10.11 9.50
N TYR A 185 4.35 -11.19 9.05
CA TYR A 185 5.63 -11.67 9.63
C TYR A 185 6.76 -10.64 9.59
N ASP A 186 6.71 -9.71 8.66
CA ASP A 186 7.73 -8.70 8.39
C ASP A 186 7.57 -7.42 9.23
N VAL A 187 6.43 -7.22 9.90
CA VAL A 187 6.18 -6.00 10.72
C VAL A 187 7.17 -5.85 11.87
N PRO A 188 7.48 -6.88 12.68
CA PRO A 188 8.48 -6.74 13.74
C PRO A 188 9.87 -6.35 13.22
N LEU A 189 10.23 -6.81 12.02
CA LEU A 189 11.51 -6.53 11.37
C LEU A 189 11.58 -5.09 10.85
N ASP A 190 10.49 -4.62 10.21
CA ASP A 190 10.36 -3.23 9.77
C ASP A 190 10.49 -2.26 10.95
N LYS A 191 9.78 -2.53 12.05
CA LYS A 191 9.83 -1.71 13.27
C LYS A 191 11.19 -1.75 13.96
N ALA A 192 11.79 -2.92 14.05
CA ALA A 192 13.13 -3.09 14.61
C ALA A 192 14.19 -2.34 13.79
N PHE A 193 14.06 -2.34 12.46
CA PHE A 193 14.95 -1.55 11.59
C PHE A 193 14.79 -0.05 11.84
N GLN A 194 13.55 0.45 11.92
CA GLN A 194 13.27 1.85 12.19
C GLN A 194 13.82 2.32 13.55
N ASN A 195 13.83 1.43 14.55
CA ASN A 195 14.22 1.73 15.94
C ASN A 195 15.64 1.25 16.32
N GLY A 196 16.40 0.67 15.37
CA GLY A 196 17.84 0.39 15.53
C GLY A 196 18.21 -0.93 16.23
N PHE A 197 17.27 -1.86 16.44
CA PHE A 197 17.51 -3.20 17.03
C PHE A 197 17.21 -4.36 16.06
N TYR A 198 17.43 -4.12 14.78
CA TYR A 198 17.06 -5.04 13.69
C TYR A 198 17.73 -6.42 13.82
N ARG A 199 19.02 -6.47 14.16
CA ARG A 199 19.80 -7.72 14.23
C ARG A 199 19.32 -8.65 15.34
N GLU A 200 18.94 -8.09 16.48
CA GLU A 200 18.39 -8.82 17.60
C GLU A 200 17.03 -9.44 17.22
N MET A 201 16.17 -8.67 16.57
CA MET A 201 14.86 -9.13 16.12
C MET A 201 14.99 -10.22 15.03
N VAL A 202 15.91 -10.07 14.08
CA VAL A 202 16.22 -11.11 13.08
C VAL A 202 16.65 -12.40 13.75
N SER A 203 17.51 -12.33 14.77
CA SER A 203 17.98 -13.52 15.52
C SER A 203 16.84 -14.23 16.22
N LEU A 204 15.95 -13.48 16.87
CA LEU A 204 14.78 -14.00 17.57
C LEU A 204 13.80 -14.71 16.61
N ILE A 205 13.39 -14.02 15.53
CA ILE A 205 12.43 -14.54 14.55
C ILE A 205 13.01 -15.75 13.81
N ARG A 206 14.29 -15.72 13.45
CA ARG A 206 14.99 -16.87 12.86
C ARG A 206 14.93 -18.09 13.77
N GLY A 207 15.24 -17.91 15.06
CA GLY A 207 15.16 -18.98 16.05
C GLY A 207 13.75 -19.57 16.14
N LEU A 208 12.76 -18.70 16.30
CA LEU A 208 11.34 -19.07 16.41
C LEU A 208 10.84 -19.83 15.17
N PHE A 209 11.05 -19.28 13.97
CA PHE A 209 10.58 -19.91 12.73
C PHE A 209 11.40 -21.15 12.37
N GLY A 210 12.70 -21.14 12.65
CA GLY A 210 13.54 -22.32 12.43
C GLY A 210 13.06 -23.54 13.22
N MET A 211 12.67 -23.35 14.49
CA MET A 211 12.13 -24.41 15.32
C MET A 211 10.71 -24.80 14.92
N ALA A 212 9.86 -23.82 14.64
CA ALA A 212 8.43 -24.07 14.36
C ALA A 212 8.18 -24.64 12.96
N LEU A 213 8.95 -24.23 11.94
CA LEU A 213 8.64 -24.48 10.52
C LEU A 213 9.60 -25.46 9.83
N LYS A 214 10.85 -25.65 10.33
CA LYS A 214 11.82 -26.51 9.66
C LYS A 214 11.98 -27.89 10.31
N THR A 215 12.06 -27.93 11.62
CA THR A 215 12.35 -29.15 12.39
C THR A 215 11.18 -29.56 13.27
N ASN A 216 9.98 -29.49 12.72
CA ASN A 216 8.73 -29.75 13.43
C ASN A 216 7.94 -30.86 12.78
N ASP A 217 8.17 -32.09 13.18
CA ASP A 217 7.44 -33.27 12.68
C ASP A 217 5.93 -33.22 12.94
N SER A 218 5.50 -32.35 13.85
CA SER A 218 4.10 -32.11 14.18
C SER A 218 3.42 -31.10 13.26
N LEU A 219 4.17 -30.48 12.34
CA LEU A 219 3.62 -29.53 11.37
C LEU A 219 2.89 -30.27 10.24
N GLN A 220 1.66 -29.84 9.91
CA GLN A 220 0.93 -30.27 8.71
C GLN A 220 1.40 -29.42 7.52
N PHE A 221 1.20 -28.13 7.62
CA PHE A 221 1.76 -27.09 6.78
C PHE A 221 1.69 -25.73 7.50
N ALA A 222 2.38 -24.73 6.95
CA ALA A 222 2.28 -23.36 7.44
C ALA A 222 2.02 -22.38 6.31
N VAL A 223 1.29 -21.32 6.63
CA VAL A 223 1.08 -20.18 5.74
C VAL A 223 1.54 -18.91 6.44
N LEU A 224 2.40 -18.15 5.76
CA LEU A 224 2.85 -16.85 6.23
C LEU A 224 2.40 -15.76 5.26
N THR A 225 2.13 -14.56 5.78
CA THR A 225 1.89 -13.39 4.94
C THR A 225 2.76 -12.21 5.36
N GLY A 226 3.18 -11.41 4.38
CA GLY A 226 3.94 -10.19 4.58
C GLY A 226 3.88 -9.27 3.36
N CYS A 227 4.56 -8.13 3.41
CA CYS A 227 4.70 -7.23 2.28
C CYS A 227 5.97 -7.50 1.48
N MET A 228 7.05 -7.86 2.15
CA MET A 228 8.37 -8.07 1.56
C MET A 228 8.86 -9.50 1.78
N ARG A 229 9.70 -9.98 0.85
CA ARG A 229 10.48 -11.20 1.06
C ARG A 229 11.82 -10.83 1.70
N ILE A 230 11.99 -11.13 2.97
CA ILE A 230 13.23 -10.91 3.72
C ILE A 230 14.02 -12.21 3.73
N SER A 231 14.65 -12.54 2.61
CA SER A 231 15.27 -13.87 2.45
C SER A 231 16.78 -13.89 2.69
N LYS A 232 17.52 -12.85 2.32
CA LYS A 232 18.98 -12.85 2.40
C LYS A 232 19.54 -12.76 3.82
N GLU A 233 18.76 -12.30 4.80
CA GLU A 233 19.21 -12.20 6.17
C GLU A 233 19.01 -13.46 7.01
N SER A 234 18.97 -14.61 6.34
CA SER A 234 19.01 -15.88 7.05
C SER A 234 17.79 -16.23 7.94
N ILE A 235 16.69 -15.45 7.93
CA ILE A 235 15.46 -15.86 8.60
C ILE A 235 14.95 -17.16 7.99
N PHE A 236 15.00 -17.24 6.66
CA PHE A 236 14.63 -18.41 5.89
C PHE A 236 15.85 -19.16 5.31
N THR A 237 17.08 -18.73 5.60
CA THR A 237 18.29 -19.44 5.16
C THR A 237 18.33 -20.82 5.78
N GLY A 238 18.36 -21.84 4.93
CA GLY A 238 18.34 -23.24 5.36
C GLY A 238 16.94 -23.83 5.53
N LEU A 239 15.85 -23.10 5.24
CA LEU A 239 14.52 -23.65 5.09
C LEU A 239 14.33 -24.10 3.63
N ASN A 240 14.61 -25.36 3.32
CA ASN A 240 14.50 -25.92 1.97
C ASN A 240 13.05 -26.24 1.57
N ASN A 241 12.13 -26.20 2.53
CA ASN A 241 10.71 -26.49 2.42
C ASN A 241 9.84 -25.25 2.26
N PHE A 242 10.44 -24.11 1.87
CA PHE A 242 9.80 -22.80 1.86
C PHE A 242 9.49 -22.35 0.43
N GLU A 243 8.22 -22.19 0.11
CA GLU A 243 7.76 -21.63 -1.15
C GLU A 243 7.35 -20.17 -0.96
N VAL A 244 7.95 -19.26 -1.74
CA VAL A 244 7.62 -17.83 -1.69
C VAL A 244 6.87 -17.42 -2.93
N LEU A 245 5.65 -16.95 -2.73
CA LEU A 245 4.72 -16.55 -3.77
C LEU A 245 4.49 -15.04 -3.72
N SER A 246 5.13 -14.33 -4.64
CA SER A 246 5.06 -12.88 -4.79
C SER A 246 3.99 -12.47 -5.81
N ILE A 247 3.85 -11.17 -6.03
CA ILE A 247 3.00 -10.62 -7.10
C ILE A 247 3.46 -11.00 -8.51
N LEU A 248 4.65 -11.58 -8.66
CA LEU A 248 5.22 -12.03 -9.93
C LEU A 248 4.85 -13.48 -10.30
N ASN A 249 4.21 -14.21 -9.38
CA ASN A 249 3.84 -15.61 -9.59
C ASN A 249 2.39 -15.72 -10.08
N ASP A 250 2.17 -16.61 -11.04
CA ASP A 250 0.84 -16.89 -11.61
C ASP A 250 -0.06 -17.66 -10.64
N GLN A 251 0.57 -18.40 -9.72
CA GLN A 251 -0.16 -19.11 -8.68
C GLN A 251 -0.77 -18.14 -7.69
N TYR A 252 -2.05 -18.35 -7.33
CA TYR A 252 -2.79 -17.54 -6.37
C TYR A 252 -2.94 -16.05 -6.75
N ASP A 253 -2.83 -15.71 -8.04
CA ASP A 253 -2.93 -14.33 -8.52
C ASP A 253 -4.30 -13.71 -8.29
N GLU A 254 -5.40 -14.50 -8.34
CA GLU A 254 -6.77 -14.07 -8.03
C GLU A 254 -7.10 -14.06 -6.52
N SER A 255 -6.25 -14.67 -5.68
CA SER A 255 -6.57 -14.90 -4.27
C SER A 255 -6.47 -13.63 -3.41
N PHE A 256 -5.73 -12.64 -3.88
CA PHE A 256 -5.49 -11.38 -3.18
C PHE A 256 -5.87 -10.20 -4.08
N GLY A 257 -6.65 -9.27 -3.52
CA GLY A 257 -7.21 -8.17 -4.32
C GLY A 257 -8.54 -8.55 -4.97
N PHE A 258 -9.07 -7.67 -5.81
CA PHE A 258 -10.31 -7.92 -6.56
C PHE A 258 -10.04 -7.97 -8.05
N THR A 259 -10.57 -8.98 -8.72
CA THR A 259 -10.58 -9.08 -10.18
C THR A 259 -11.60 -8.12 -10.79
N ASP A 260 -11.47 -7.82 -12.07
CA ASP A 260 -12.41 -6.96 -12.80
C ASP A 260 -13.86 -7.52 -12.77
N ALA A 261 -14.01 -8.85 -12.85
CA ALA A 261 -15.31 -9.51 -12.74
C ALA A 261 -15.95 -9.31 -11.36
N GLU A 262 -15.15 -9.41 -10.29
CA GLU A 262 -15.62 -9.19 -8.92
C GLU A 262 -16.00 -7.73 -8.67
N VAL A 263 -15.25 -6.76 -9.22
CA VAL A 263 -15.58 -5.34 -9.14
C VAL A 263 -16.87 -5.03 -9.90
N LYS A 264 -17.04 -5.54 -11.10
CA LYS A 264 -18.30 -5.42 -11.85
C LYS A 264 -19.46 -6.02 -11.09
N LYS A 265 -19.24 -7.16 -10.42
CA LYS A 265 -20.27 -7.82 -9.61
C LYS A 265 -20.69 -6.95 -8.43
N ILE A 266 -19.75 -6.43 -7.61
CA ILE A 266 -20.09 -5.58 -6.48
C ILE A 266 -20.82 -4.30 -6.92
N LEU A 267 -20.36 -3.64 -7.99
CA LEU A 267 -21.02 -2.46 -8.53
C LEU A 267 -22.45 -2.77 -9.01
N ASN A 268 -22.65 -3.94 -9.62
CA ASN A 268 -23.99 -4.39 -10.00
C ASN A 268 -24.90 -4.65 -8.79
N ASP A 269 -24.38 -5.34 -7.77
CA ASP A 269 -25.14 -5.74 -6.58
C ASP A 269 -25.59 -4.51 -5.75
N TYR A 270 -24.90 -3.36 -5.89
CA TYR A 270 -25.23 -2.09 -5.24
C TYR A 270 -25.89 -1.06 -6.18
N ASN A 271 -26.20 -1.41 -7.45
CA ASN A 271 -26.73 -0.51 -8.48
C ASN A 271 -25.81 0.69 -8.80
N LEU A 272 -24.50 0.46 -8.79
CA LEU A 272 -23.46 1.48 -9.01
C LEU A 272 -22.69 1.28 -10.33
N LYS A 273 -23.29 0.60 -11.33
CA LYS A 273 -22.64 0.25 -12.61
C LYS A 273 -22.06 1.45 -13.35
N ASP A 274 -22.73 2.60 -13.27
CA ASP A 274 -22.35 3.81 -13.98
C ASP A 274 -21.01 4.38 -13.49
N HIS A 275 -20.56 4.01 -12.28
CA HIS A 275 -19.29 4.42 -11.69
C HIS A 275 -18.12 3.49 -12.04
N TYR A 276 -18.32 2.47 -12.89
CA TYR A 276 -17.28 1.50 -13.22
C TYR A 276 -16.00 2.15 -13.79
N LEU A 277 -16.12 3.12 -14.69
CA LEU A 277 -14.95 3.79 -15.29
C LEU A 277 -14.17 4.62 -14.25
N GLU A 278 -14.87 5.27 -13.32
CA GLU A 278 -14.22 5.99 -12.21
C GLU A 278 -13.46 5.02 -11.29
N VAL A 279 -14.11 3.90 -10.90
CA VAL A 279 -13.46 2.86 -10.08
C VAL A 279 -12.23 2.29 -10.78
N LYS A 280 -12.32 2.05 -12.09
CA LYS A 280 -11.21 1.54 -12.89
C LYS A 280 -10.05 2.54 -12.94
N GLU A 281 -10.31 3.80 -13.24
CA GLU A 281 -9.26 4.84 -13.31
C GLU A 281 -8.52 5.04 -11.99
N TRP A 282 -9.26 4.96 -10.86
CA TRP A 282 -8.74 5.31 -9.57
C TRP A 282 -8.10 4.16 -8.80
N TYR A 283 -8.60 2.92 -8.94
CA TYR A 283 -8.29 1.82 -8.03
C TYR A 283 -7.87 0.52 -8.72
N ASP A 284 -7.83 0.47 -10.05
CA ASP A 284 -7.30 -0.63 -10.86
C ASP A 284 -5.79 -0.49 -11.06
N GLY A 285 -5.21 -1.37 -11.87
CA GLY A 285 -3.89 -1.22 -12.48
C GLY A 285 -2.78 -2.01 -11.80
N TYR A 286 -3.04 -2.75 -10.73
CA TYR A 286 -2.07 -3.72 -10.22
C TYR A 286 -2.06 -4.97 -11.10
N HIS A 287 -0.86 -5.47 -11.40
CA HIS A 287 -0.70 -6.68 -12.18
C HIS A 287 -0.06 -7.78 -11.32
N PHE A 288 -0.81 -8.86 -11.06
CA PHE A 288 -0.34 -10.01 -10.29
C PHE A 288 -0.35 -11.23 -11.21
N GLY A 289 0.80 -11.92 -11.33
CA GLY A 289 0.92 -13.02 -12.26
C GLY A 289 0.49 -12.62 -13.68
N ASN A 290 -0.66 -13.12 -14.11
CA ASN A 290 -1.22 -12.88 -15.45
C ASN A 290 -2.47 -12.00 -15.45
N ILE A 291 -2.91 -11.46 -14.31
CA ILE A 291 -4.19 -10.76 -14.19
C ILE A 291 -4.06 -9.35 -13.61
N ASP A 292 -4.99 -8.49 -14.00
CA ASP A 292 -5.14 -7.16 -13.43
C ASP A 292 -6.03 -7.21 -12.20
N ILE A 293 -5.58 -6.54 -11.13
CA ILE A 293 -6.17 -6.57 -9.79
C ILE A 293 -6.46 -5.16 -9.31
N TYR A 294 -7.67 -4.96 -8.81
CA TYR A 294 -8.08 -3.74 -8.11
C TYR A 294 -7.72 -3.78 -6.64
N PHE A 295 -7.55 -2.61 -6.07
CA PHE A 295 -7.27 -2.41 -4.67
C PHE A 295 -8.54 -2.57 -3.81
N PRO A 296 -8.68 -3.63 -3.00
CA PRO A 296 -9.95 -3.96 -2.33
C PRO A 296 -10.46 -2.89 -1.37
N TRP A 297 -9.54 -2.33 -0.58
CA TRP A 297 -9.87 -1.32 0.42
C TRP A 297 -10.54 -0.11 -0.21
N ASP A 298 -9.99 0.39 -1.31
CA ASP A 298 -10.47 1.60 -1.97
C ASP A 298 -11.79 1.37 -2.69
N VAL A 299 -11.92 0.22 -3.37
CA VAL A 299 -13.19 -0.17 -4.02
C VAL A 299 -14.31 -0.23 -2.99
N ILE A 300 -14.10 -0.87 -1.84
CA ILE A 300 -15.10 -1.00 -0.77
C ILE A 300 -15.44 0.38 -0.16
N GLN A 301 -14.44 1.23 0.08
CA GLN A 301 -14.63 2.58 0.63
C GLN A 301 -15.42 3.45 -0.34
N TYR A 302 -15.06 3.42 -1.63
CA TYR A 302 -15.76 4.22 -2.63
C TYR A 302 -17.20 3.72 -2.85
N CYS A 303 -17.41 2.42 -2.95
CA CYS A 303 -18.77 1.85 -2.99
C CYS A 303 -19.61 2.27 -1.79
N LYS A 304 -19.02 2.33 -0.58
CA LYS A 304 -19.72 2.85 0.61
C LYS A 304 -20.06 4.33 0.49
N SER A 305 -19.14 5.14 -0.02
CA SER A 305 -19.39 6.56 -0.24
C SER A 305 -20.53 6.79 -1.23
N LEU A 306 -20.52 6.06 -2.35
CA LEU A 306 -21.57 6.11 -3.37
C LEU A 306 -22.92 5.59 -2.87
N TYR A 307 -22.92 4.60 -1.98
CA TYR A 307 -24.16 4.09 -1.37
C TYR A 307 -24.82 5.15 -0.47
N LEU A 308 -24.02 6.01 0.17
CA LEU A 308 -24.52 7.12 1.00
C LEU A 308 -24.87 8.34 0.16
N ASP A 309 -24.11 8.64 -0.86
CA ASP A 309 -24.27 9.76 -1.78
C ASP A 309 -23.79 9.35 -3.18
N VAL A 310 -24.71 9.13 -4.11
CA VAL A 310 -24.43 8.71 -5.50
C VAL A 310 -23.56 9.75 -6.25
N SER A 311 -23.52 11.00 -5.80
CA SER A 311 -22.68 12.05 -6.37
C SER A 311 -21.26 12.10 -5.77
N ALA A 312 -20.95 11.21 -4.81
CA ALA A 312 -19.63 11.16 -4.18
C ALA A 312 -18.52 10.96 -5.23
N LYS A 313 -17.39 11.68 -5.03
CA LYS A 313 -16.24 11.56 -5.91
C LYS A 313 -15.22 10.58 -5.33
N PRO A 314 -14.43 9.90 -6.18
CA PRO A 314 -13.31 9.08 -5.74
C PRO A 314 -12.32 9.89 -4.90
N GLN A 315 -11.67 9.26 -3.94
CA GLN A 315 -10.74 9.88 -3.00
C GLN A 315 -9.51 8.99 -2.78
N ASP A 316 -8.46 9.57 -2.23
CA ASP A 316 -7.23 8.89 -1.82
C ASP A 316 -7.47 8.17 -0.48
N PHE A 317 -8.01 6.94 -0.49
CA PHE A 317 -8.31 6.19 0.75
C PHE A 317 -7.08 5.46 1.30
N TRP A 318 -6.27 4.88 0.45
CA TRP A 318 -5.08 4.13 0.84
C TRP A 318 -3.96 5.05 1.30
N SER A 319 -3.66 6.08 0.52
CA SER A 319 -2.56 7.01 0.78
C SER A 319 -2.72 7.76 2.10
N ASN A 320 -3.95 8.06 2.51
CA ASN A 320 -4.25 8.73 3.78
C ASN A 320 -4.12 7.81 5.02
N SER A 321 -4.00 6.53 4.82
CA SER A 321 -4.07 5.51 5.87
C SER A 321 -2.78 4.70 6.02
N SER A 322 -1.79 4.90 5.16
CA SER A 322 -0.50 4.22 5.17
C SER A 322 0.62 5.19 5.52
N GLY A 323 1.61 4.74 6.30
CA GLY A 323 2.84 5.50 6.52
C GLY A 323 3.66 5.52 5.23
N ASN A 324 3.58 6.60 4.45
CA ASN A 324 4.26 6.76 3.16
C ASN A 324 5.75 7.13 3.30
N ALA A 325 6.39 6.72 4.39
CA ALA A 325 7.78 7.05 4.69
C ALA A 325 8.76 6.54 3.62
N ILE A 326 8.47 5.39 3.00
CA ILE A 326 9.33 4.83 1.96
C ILE A 326 9.36 5.71 0.70
N VAL A 327 8.23 6.28 0.28
CA VAL A 327 8.17 7.20 -0.87
C VAL A 327 8.94 8.48 -0.55
N ARG A 328 8.83 8.98 0.69
CA ARG A 328 9.60 10.14 1.12
C ARG A 328 11.11 9.86 1.10
N ARG A 329 11.55 8.75 1.71
CA ARG A 329 12.97 8.31 1.69
C ARG A 329 13.50 8.16 0.27
N PHE A 330 12.68 7.64 -0.64
CA PHE A 330 13.02 7.49 -2.05
C PHE A 330 13.24 8.85 -2.72
N ILE A 331 12.31 9.80 -2.53
CA ILE A 331 12.40 11.14 -3.10
C ILE A 331 13.60 11.90 -2.53
N ASP A 332 13.88 11.78 -1.23
CA ASP A 332 15.02 12.43 -0.57
C ASP A 332 16.38 11.94 -1.10
N LYS A 333 16.46 10.66 -1.53
CA LYS A 333 17.67 10.06 -2.10
C LYS A 333 17.78 10.18 -3.62
N ALA A 334 16.72 10.65 -4.29
CA ALA A 334 16.66 10.73 -5.73
C ALA A 334 17.69 11.73 -6.30
N ASP A 335 18.59 11.22 -7.10
CA ASP A 335 19.46 12.03 -7.95
C ASP A 335 18.69 12.59 -9.17
N ILE A 336 19.37 13.34 -10.03
CA ILE A 336 18.76 13.93 -11.23
C ILE A 336 18.17 12.85 -12.15
N SER A 337 18.86 11.72 -12.33
CA SER A 337 18.38 10.62 -13.19
C SER A 337 17.11 10.00 -12.62
N THR A 338 17.10 9.73 -11.33
CA THR A 338 15.96 9.15 -10.63
C THR A 338 14.73 10.07 -10.63
N ARG A 339 14.96 11.39 -10.50
CA ARG A 339 13.87 12.39 -10.60
C ARG A 339 13.20 12.37 -11.96
N ASN A 340 13.98 12.25 -13.04
CA ASN A 340 13.43 12.12 -14.40
C ASN A 340 12.58 10.85 -14.55
N GLU A 341 13.03 9.75 -13.94
CA GLU A 341 12.27 8.49 -13.96
C GLU A 341 10.96 8.63 -13.18
N ILE A 342 10.96 9.33 -12.05
CA ILE A 342 9.72 9.67 -11.31
C ILE A 342 8.78 10.53 -12.16
N GLU A 343 9.33 11.52 -12.88
CA GLU A 343 8.55 12.37 -13.79
C GLU A 343 7.87 11.55 -14.88
N ARG A 344 8.61 10.65 -15.52
CA ARG A 344 8.08 9.73 -16.53
C ARG A 344 6.96 8.86 -15.97
N LEU A 345 7.13 8.30 -14.77
CA LEU A 345 6.10 7.53 -14.10
C LEU A 345 4.84 8.33 -13.80
N ILE A 346 4.97 9.57 -13.30
CA ILE A 346 3.83 10.48 -13.07
C ILE A 346 3.14 10.83 -14.39
N ALA A 347 3.89 10.96 -15.45
CA ALA A 347 3.38 11.13 -16.81
C ALA A 347 2.69 9.87 -17.36
N GLY A 348 2.78 8.73 -16.65
CA GLY A 348 2.17 7.43 -17.00
C GLY A 348 2.99 6.63 -18.00
N GLU A 349 4.29 6.97 -18.16
CA GLU A 349 5.24 6.13 -18.87
C GLU A 349 5.73 4.98 -18.00
N SER A 350 6.36 4.00 -18.63
CA SER A 350 7.09 2.96 -17.94
C SER A 350 8.59 3.30 -17.84
N ILE A 351 9.21 2.82 -16.79
CA ILE A 351 10.66 2.76 -16.65
C ILE A 351 11.12 1.32 -16.61
N GLU A 352 12.31 1.03 -17.09
CA GLU A 352 12.86 -0.32 -17.10
C GLU A 352 13.84 -0.51 -15.93
N LYS A 353 13.52 -1.43 -15.02
CA LYS A 353 14.32 -1.69 -13.82
C LYS A 353 14.52 -3.18 -13.58
N ASP A 354 15.68 -3.50 -13.04
CA ASP A 354 15.91 -4.79 -12.40
C ASP A 354 15.19 -4.79 -11.05
N VAL A 355 14.31 -5.76 -10.84
CA VAL A 355 13.58 -5.92 -9.58
C VAL A 355 14.25 -6.99 -8.75
N VAL A 356 14.80 -6.61 -7.62
CA VAL A 356 15.33 -7.52 -6.62
C VAL A 356 14.20 -7.90 -5.68
N SER A 357 13.68 -9.12 -5.81
CA SER A 357 12.59 -9.62 -4.97
C SER A 357 13.04 -9.95 -3.54
N GLU A 358 14.34 -10.09 -3.32
CA GLU A 358 14.96 -10.51 -2.08
C GLU A 358 15.87 -9.41 -1.54
N LEU A 359 15.31 -8.49 -0.77
CA LEU A 359 16.06 -7.41 -0.14
C LEU A 359 15.94 -7.51 1.38
N THR A 360 17.06 -7.30 2.06
CA THR A 360 17.08 -7.10 3.50
C THR A 360 16.85 -5.62 3.83
N TYR A 361 16.38 -5.33 5.04
CA TYR A 361 16.21 -3.93 5.45
C TYR A 361 17.54 -3.16 5.44
N ASP A 362 18.67 -3.81 5.77
CA ASP A 362 20.01 -3.22 5.70
C ASP A 362 20.45 -2.90 4.25
N GLU A 363 19.84 -3.53 3.24
CA GLU A 363 20.17 -3.30 1.83
C GLU A 363 19.27 -2.23 1.17
N ILE A 364 18.09 -1.98 1.71
CA ILE A 364 17.13 -1.04 1.12
C ILE A 364 17.79 0.31 0.81
N ASP A 365 18.58 0.83 1.73
CA ASP A 365 19.18 2.15 1.62
C ASP A 365 20.54 2.19 0.91
N LYS A 366 21.07 1.04 0.47
CA LYS A 366 22.40 0.97 -0.16
C LYS A 366 22.42 1.48 -1.59
N SER A 367 21.30 1.37 -2.31
CA SER A 367 21.19 1.88 -3.68
C SER A 367 19.79 2.39 -3.99
N ILE A 368 19.69 3.22 -5.02
CA ILE A 368 18.39 3.69 -5.51
C ILE A 368 17.60 2.57 -6.21
N GLU A 369 18.29 1.60 -6.81
CA GLU A 369 17.71 0.42 -7.45
C GLU A 369 16.98 -0.47 -6.44
N ASN A 370 17.51 -0.59 -5.22
CA ASN A 370 16.86 -1.32 -4.13
C ASN A 370 15.56 -0.60 -3.72
N LEU A 371 15.56 0.72 -3.67
CA LEU A 371 14.36 1.51 -3.38
C LEU A 371 13.28 1.35 -4.46
N TRP A 372 13.65 1.27 -5.75
CA TRP A 372 12.71 0.93 -6.82
C TRP A 372 12.05 -0.43 -6.58
N SER A 373 12.85 -1.42 -6.20
CA SER A 373 12.35 -2.77 -5.87
C SER A 373 11.39 -2.77 -4.68
N VAL A 374 11.68 -1.96 -3.65
CA VAL A 374 10.78 -1.81 -2.49
C VAL A 374 9.49 -1.09 -2.86
N LEU A 375 9.53 -0.04 -3.68
CA LEU A 375 8.32 0.64 -4.16
C LEU A 375 7.43 -0.34 -4.95
N PHE A 376 8.02 -1.23 -5.73
CA PHE A 376 7.29 -2.26 -6.46
C PHE A 376 6.68 -3.30 -5.53
N THR A 377 7.44 -3.91 -4.62
CA THR A 377 6.95 -4.96 -3.73
C THR A 377 5.93 -4.46 -2.70
N THR A 378 6.00 -3.20 -2.31
CA THR A 378 5.06 -2.57 -1.38
C THR A 378 3.82 -1.96 -2.05
N GLY A 379 3.74 -2.00 -3.39
CA GLY A 379 2.56 -1.61 -4.16
C GLY A 379 2.46 -0.13 -4.54
N TYR A 380 3.56 0.63 -4.43
CA TYR A 380 3.61 1.98 -5.02
C TYR A 380 3.86 1.95 -6.53
N LEU A 381 4.43 0.86 -7.02
CA LEU A 381 4.59 0.58 -8.44
C LEU A 381 4.01 -0.79 -8.77
N THR A 382 3.70 -0.99 -10.03
CA THR A 382 3.34 -2.29 -10.62
C THR A 382 4.14 -2.48 -11.91
N HIS A 383 3.94 -3.58 -12.64
CA HIS A 383 4.64 -3.80 -13.90
C HIS A 383 3.69 -4.00 -15.09
N LYS A 384 4.20 -3.74 -16.29
CA LYS A 384 3.56 -4.06 -17.59
C LYS A 384 4.42 -5.03 -18.38
N GLY A 385 4.76 -6.16 -17.74
CA GLY A 385 5.60 -7.20 -18.32
C GLY A 385 7.10 -6.92 -18.21
N CYS A 386 7.89 -7.81 -18.83
CA CYS A 386 9.34 -7.79 -18.87
C CYS A 386 9.86 -7.42 -20.26
N THR A 387 11.08 -6.87 -20.31
CA THR A 387 11.85 -6.71 -21.53
C THR A 387 12.53 -8.03 -21.92
N GLU A 388 13.07 -8.11 -23.14
CA GLU A 388 13.91 -9.25 -23.57
C GLU A 388 15.17 -9.45 -22.70
N SER A 389 15.65 -8.37 -22.07
CA SER A 389 16.79 -8.39 -21.15
C SER A 389 16.42 -8.79 -19.72
N GLY A 390 15.15 -9.13 -19.44
CA GLY A 390 14.68 -9.54 -18.11
C GLY A 390 14.33 -8.39 -17.16
N LYS A 391 14.40 -7.13 -17.60
CA LYS A 391 13.99 -5.98 -16.77
C LYS A 391 12.47 -5.82 -16.77
N TYR A 392 11.92 -5.42 -15.64
CA TYR A 392 10.50 -5.09 -15.53
C TYR A 392 10.20 -3.67 -16.01
N ARG A 393 9.11 -3.52 -16.76
CA ARG A 393 8.56 -2.20 -17.11
C ARG A 393 7.67 -1.74 -15.98
N LEU A 394 8.23 -0.98 -15.06
CA LEU A 394 7.51 -0.45 -13.89
C LEU A 394 6.66 0.76 -14.28
N VAL A 395 5.47 0.84 -13.69
CA VAL A 395 4.52 1.95 -13.85
C VAL A 395 3.85 2.28 -12.51
N ILE A 396 3.32 3.48 -12.38
CA ILE A 396 2.39 3.81 -11.30
C ILE A 396 1.05 3.13 -11.62
N PRO A 397 0.46 2.36 -10.68
CA PRO A 397 -0.71 1.54 -10.98
C PRO A 397 -1.95 2.35 -11.36
N ASN A 398 -2.24 3.42 -10.64
CA ASN A 398 -3.52 4.13 -10.75
C ASN A 398 -3.43 5.60 -10.34
N LYS A 399 -4.57 6.29 -10.42
CA LYS A 399 -4.66 7.73 -10.14
C LYS A 399 -4.41 8.06 -8.67
N GLU A 400 -4.84 7.24 -7.72
CA GLU A 400 -4.58 7.47 -6.31
C GLU A 400 -3.08 7.46 -5.99
N VAL A 401 -2.36 6.43 -6.42
CA VAL A 401 -0.91 6.34 -6.20
C VAL A 401 -0.17 7.46 -6.93
N ARG A 402 -0.63 7.86 -8.12
CA ARG A 402 -0.07 9.02 -8.82
C ARG A 402 -0.22 10.30 -8.00
N ASN A 403 -1.41 10.55 -7.44
CA ASN A 403 -1.66 11.70 -6.58
C ASN A 403 -0.74 11.70 -5.36
N LEU A 404 -0.46 10.53 -4.79
CA LEU A 404 0.48 10.39 -3.69
C LEU A 404 1.90 10.84 -4.09
N PHE A 405 2.42 10.38 -5.23
CA PHE A 405 3.73 10.82 -5.73
C PHE A 405 3.77 12.34 -5.92
N VAL A 406 2.78 12.90 -6.58
CA VAL A 406 2.67 14.36 -6.79
C VAL A 406 2.63 15.11 -5.45
N LYS A 407 1.86 14.62 -4.48
CA LYS A 407 1.79 15.20 -3.13
C LYS A 407 3.13 15.15 -2.40
N LYS A 408 3.84 14.01 -2.47
CA LYS A 408 5.15 13.83 -1.81
C LYS A 408 6.25 14.67 -2.44
N ILE A 409 6.24 14.82 -3.76
CA ILE A 409 7.14 15.74 -4.46
C ILE A 409 6.86 17.17 -4.02
N ARG A 410 5.59 17.57 -3.91
CA ARG A 410 5.20 18.90 -3.41
C ARG A 410 5.72 19.15 -1.99
N GLU A 411 5.54 18.18 -1.09
CA GLU A 411 6.04 18.27 0.28
C GLU A 411 7.57 18.43 0.30
N TRP A 412 8.27 17.64 -0.53
CA TRP A 412 9.73 17.72 -0.65
C TRP A 412 10.19 19.08 -1.20
N PHE A 413 9.56 19.60 -2.27
CA PHE A 413 9.85 20.94 -2.79
C PHE A 413 9.58 22.02 -1.74
N SER A 414 8.50 21.92 -0.98
CA SER A 414 8.19 22.85 0.11
C SER A 414 9.28 22.85 1.19
N ASP A 415 9.82 21.69 1.55
CA ASP A 415 10.86 21.57 2.58
C ASP A 415 12.23 22.07 2.06
N VAL A 416 12.60 21.77 0.82
CA VAL A 416 13.80 22.30 0.16
C VAL A 416 13.70 23.83 0.06
N SER A 417 12.54 24.34 -0.26
CA SER A 417 12.24 25.74 -0.42
C SER A 417 12.24 26.51 0.91
N ARG A 418 11.85 25.89 2.03
CA ARG A 418 11.92 26.54 3.36
C ARG A 418 13.34 26.92 3.76
N ASN A 419 14.35 26.28 3.19
CA ASN A 419 15.75 26.62 3.39
C ASN A 419 16.19 27.85 2.57
N ASP A 420 15.40 28.24 1.54
CA ASP A 420 15.64 29.41 0.69
C ASP A 420 14.48 30.42 0.77
N GLY A 421 14.09 30.75 2.00
CA GLY A 421 12.90 31.53 2.30
C GLY A 421 12.82 32.92 1.63
N LYS A 422 13.97 33.52 1.27
CA LYS A 422 13.98 34.82 0.60
C LYS A 422 13.56 34.71 -0.87
N THR A 423 14.11 33.77 -1.61
CA THR A 423 13.78 33.53 -3.02
C THR A 423 12.32 33.16 -3.22
N LEU A 424 11.75 32.36 -2.30
CA LEU A 424 10.34 31.99 -2.36
C LEU A 424 9.39 33.11 -1.99
N GLU A 425 9.77 33.92 -0.99
CA GLU A 425 9.02 35.13 -0.69
C GLU A 425 8.95 36.05 -1.92
N GLU A 426 10.08 36.22 -2.60
CA GLU A 426 10.18 36.99 -3.85
C GLU A 426 9.35 36.34 -4.97
N PHE A 427 9.40 35.02 -5.12
CA PHE A 427 8.62 34.26 -6.10
C PHE A 427 7.11 34.44 -5.90
N CYS A 428 6.63 34.20 -4.70
CA CYS A 428 5.21 34.35 -4.41
C CYS A 428 4.75 35.81 -4.54
N SER A 429 5.58 36.77 -4.09
CA SER A 429 5.25 38.19 -4.21
C SER A 429 5.13 38.63 -5.66
N ALA A 430 5.98 38.10 -6.55
CA ALA A 430 5.94 38.38 -7.98
C ALA A 430 4.58 38.06 -8.63
N PHE A 431 3.87 37.00 -8.16
CA PHE A 431 2.51 36.69 -8.64
C PHE A 431 1.47 37.75 -8.26
N VAL A 432 1.62 38.39 -7.11
CA VAL A 432 0.73 39.49 -6.66
C VAL A 432 1.10 40.80 -7.31
N ASP A 433 2.41 41.03 -7.50
CA ASP A 433 2.99 42.26 -8.08
C ASP A 433 2.91 42.28 -9.59
N LYS A 434 2.44 41.20 -10.23
CA LYS A 434 2.31 41.04 -11.69
C LYS A 434 3.65 41.07 -12.44
N ASP A 435 4.72 40.61 -11.79
CA ASP A 435 6.06 40.55 -12.31
C ASP A 435 6.33 39.18 -12.98
N SER A 436 5.86 39.03 -14.21
CA SER A 436 6.00 37.76 -14.95
C SER A 436 7.45 37.42 -15.26
N GLU A 437 8.31 38.40 -15.49
CA GLU A 437 9.75 38.21 -15.78
C GLU A 437 10.44 37.59 -14.55
N LYS A 438 10.12 38.09 -13.35
CA LYS A 438 10.67 37.54 -12.10
C LYS A 438 10.15 36.14 -11.78
N ILE A 439 8.88 35.87 -12.04
CA ILE A 439 8.31 34.52 -11.95
C ILE A 439 9.05 33.55 -12.87
N GLU A 440 9.21 33.93 -14.14
CA GLU A 440 9.91 33.17 -15.18
C GLU A 440 11.36 32.87 -14.76
N GLN A 441 12.09 33.90 -14.31
CA GLN A 441 13.48 33.76 -13.89
C GLN A 441 13.59 32.75 -12.71
N ILE A 442 12.87 32.98 -11.61
CA ILE A 442 12.98 32.12 -10.43
C ILE A 442 12.50 30.72 -10.74
N PHE A 443 11.38 30.56 -11.44
CA PHE A 443 10.86 29.26 -11.80
C PHE A 443 11.79 28.53 -12.79
N GLY A 444 12.35 29.24 -13.76
CA GLY A 444 13.36 28.73 -14.71
C GLY A 444 14.62 28.25 -13.97
N ASP A 445 15.13 29.00 -13.00
CA ASP A 445 16.27 28.60 -12.18
C ASP A 445 15.97 27.31 -11.38
N TYR A 446 14.78 27.18 -10.81
CA TYR A 446 14.33 25.96 -10.15
C TYR A 446 14.26 24.79 -11.13
N LEU A 447 13.67 24.99 -12.31
CA LEU A 447 13.59 23.96 -13.34
C LEU A 447 15.00 23.55 -13.83
N TRP A 448 15.90 24.52 -14.02
CA TRP A 448 17.27 24.28 -14.47
C TRP A 448 18.06 23.42 -13.47
N ASN A 449 17.91 23.69 -12.19
CA ASN A 449 18.63 23.00 -11.12
C ASN A 449 18.02 21.64 -10.74
N THR A 450 16.75 21.40 -11.13
CA THR A 450 15.98 20.22 -10.68
C THR A 450 15.64 19.23 -11.78
N ILE A 451 15.62 19.63 -13.05
CA ILE A 451 15.17 18.80 -14.19
C ILE A 451 16.34 18.37 -15.10
N SER A 452 16.25 17.20 -15.72
CA SER A 452 17.19 16.71 -16.73
C SER A 452 16.60 16.69 -18.15
N ILE A 453 17.45 16.88 -19.16
CA ILE A 453 17.07 17.14 -20.57
C ILE A 453 16.64 15.87 -21.35
N ARG A 454 16.71 14.66 -20.81
CA ARG A 454 16.68 13.42 -21.61
C ARG A 454 15.30 12.84 -21.96
N ASP A 455 14.19 13.45 -21.54
CA ASP A 455 12.87 12.82 -21.69
C ASP A 455 11.90 13.65 -22.53
N THR A 456 11.80 13.31 -23.82
CA THR A 456 10.96 14.03 -24.79
C THR A 456 9.88 13.18 -25.49
N ALA A 457 9.50 12.01 -24.96
CA ALA A 457 8.61 11.10 -25.68
C ALA A 457 7.30 10.75 -24.93
N VAL A 458 6.61 11.73 -24.31
CA VAL A 458 5.36 11.51 -23.56
C VAL A 458 4.22 12.38 -24.07
N ALA A 459 2.97 11.91 -23.90
CA ALA A 459 1.77 12.66 -24.23
C ALA A 459 1.67 13.99 -23.44
N LYS A 460 1.29 15.06 -24.13
CA LYS A 460 1.28 16.46 -23.69
C LYS A 460 0.65 16.70 -22.31
N GLU A 461 -0.56 16.20 -22.09
CA GLU A 461 -1.33 16.40 -20.85
C GLU A 461 -0.64 15.83 -19.60
N LYS A 462 0.27 14.90 -19.78
CA LYS A 462 0.96 14.22 -18.69
C LYS A 462 2.22 14.97 -18.25
N LYS A 463 2.84 15.75 -19.13
CA LYS A 463 3.96 16.62 -18.80
C LYS A 463 3.48 17.87 -18.04
N GLU A 464 2.33 18.40 -18.38
CA GLU A 464 1.71 19.53 -17.67
C GLU A 464 1.54 19.25 -16.18
N ASN A 465 1.13 18.03 -15.81
CA ASN A 465 0.95 17.62 -14.40
C ASN A 465 2.23 17.68 -13.54
N PHE A 466 3.39 17.49 -14.14
CA PHE A 466 4.66 17.58 -13.42
C PHE A 466 5.00 19.03 -13.06
N TYR A 467 4.97 19.93 -14.03
CA TYR A 467 5.22 21.37 -13.80
C TYR A 467 4.16 21.98 -12.88
N HIS A 468 2.93 21.52 -13.01
CA HIS A 468 1.84 21.84 -12.09
C HIS A 468 2.18 21.46 -10.64
N GLY A 469 2.69 20.26 -10.40
CA GLY A 469 3.10 19.79 -9.06
C GLY A 469 4.21 20.62 -8.45
N ILE A 470 5.22 21.02 -9.26
CA ILE A 470 6.32 21.89 -8.82
C ILE A 470 5.77 23.26 -8.45
N LEU A 471 4.99 23.88 -9.33
CA LEU A 471 4.47 25.23 -9.12
C LEU A 471 3.59 25.32 -7.86
N LEU A 472 2.74 24.30 -7.65
CA LEU A 472 1.95 24.17 -6.42
C LEU A 472 2.83 24.08 -5.17
N GLY A 473 3.95 23.35 -5.25
CA GLY A 473 4.90 23.23 -4.13
C GLY A 473 5.52 24.58 -3.77
N LEU A 474 5.97 25.35 -4.77
CA LEU A 474 6.57 26.66 -4.57
C LEU A 474 5.57 27.68 -4.02
N LEU A 475 4.35 27.73 -4.56
CA LEU A 475 3.28 28.62 -4.08
C LEU A 475 2.82 28.27 -2.65
N GLY A 476 2.89 27.01 -2.27
CA GLY A 476 2.55 26.51 -0.93
C GLY A 476 3.43 27.06 0.21
N TYR A 477 4.49 27.81 -0.11
CA TYR A 477 5.28 28.57 0.86
C TYR A 477 4.43 29.60 1.63
N LYS A 478 3.46 30.24 0.98
CA LYS A 478 2.56 31.20 1.61
C LYS A 478 1.45 30.50 2.40
N SER A 479 1.66 30.31 3.68
CA SER A 479 0.69 29.65 4.58
C SER A 479 -0.66 30.37 4.71
N ASN A 480 -0.72 31.66 4.37
CA ASN A 480 -1.92 32.47 4.40
C ASN A 480 -2.64 32.57 3.03
N TRP A 481 -2.16 31.87 2.02
CA TRP A 481 -2.85 31.73 0.75
C TRP A 481 -3.70 30.45 0.70
N LEU A 482 -4.88 30.53 0.12
CA LEU A 482 -5.70 29.35 -0.14
C LEU A 482 -5.47 28.90 -1.58
N ILE A 483 -4.74 27.79 -1.75
CA ILE A 483 -4.34 27.27 -3.06
C ILE A 483 -5.17 26.02 -3.36
N LYS A 484 -5.85 26.03 -4.50
CA LYS A 484 -6.68 24.92 -4.99
C LYS A 484 -6.11 24.40 -6.30
N SER A 485 -5.91 23.11 -6.38
CA SER A 485 -5.40 22.38 -7.55
C SER A 485 -6.53 21.65 -8.25
N ASN A 486 -6.59 21.70 -9.59
CA ASN A 486 -7.64 21.07 -10.38
C ASN A 486 -9.05 21.42 -9.87
N ALA A 487 -9.26 22.69 -9.56
CA ALA A 487 -10.52 23.15 -9.01
C ALA A 487 -11.58 23.31 -10.09
N GLU A 488 -12.78 22.83 -9.84
CA GLU A 488 -13.93 23.08 -10.69
C GLU A 488 -14.25 24.59 -10.69
N SER A 489 -14.16 25.22 -11.87
CA SER A 489 -14.41 26.64 -12.05
C SER A 489 -14.95 26.93 -13.45
N GLY A 490 -16.01 27.72 -13.52
CA GLY A 490 -16.67 27.99 -14.78
C GLY A 490 -17.19 26.72 -15.47
N ILE A 491 -16.77 26.47 -16.71
CA ILE A 491 -17.20 25.31 -17.51
C ILE A 491 -16.07 24.23 -17.56
N GLY A 492 -15.19 24.18 -16.55
CA GLY A 492 -14.09 23.22 -16.55
C GLY A 492 -13.32 23.17 -15.25
N TYR A 493 -12.10 22.64 -15.33
CA TYR A 493 -11.18 22.54 -14.21
C TYR A 493 -9.96 23.38 -14.51
N SER A 494 -9.65 24.36 -13.63
CA SER A 494 -8.42 25.14 -13.72
C SER A 494 -7.26 24.38 -13.09
N ASP A 495 -6.04 24.55 -13.61
CA ASP A 495 -4.87 23.90 -13.05
C ASP A 495 -4.62 24.39 -11.61
N ILE A 496 -4.48 25.69 -11.38
CA ILE A 496 -4.24 26.27 -10.05
C ILE A 496 -5.10 27.53 -9.85
N LEU A 497 -5.83 27.56 -8.73
CA LEU A 497 -6.49 28.77 -8.23
C LEU A 497 -5.82 29.18 -6.91
N VAL A 498 -5.49 30.46 -6.78
CA VAL A 498 -4.92 31.03 -5.55
C VAL A 498 -5.81 32.17 -5.06
N GLU A 499 -6.22 32.09 -3.80
CA GLU A 499 -6.90 33.17 -3.11
C GLU A 499 -5.90 33.85 -2.15
N VAL A 500 -5.72 35.14 -2.30
CA VAL A 500 -4.90 35.99 -1.43
C VAL A 500 -5.84 36.86 -0.59
N PRO A 501 -6.21 36.41 0.64
CA PRO A 501 -7.24 37.08 1.45
C PRO A 501 -6.89 38.53 1.84
N THR A 502 -5.60 38.82 2.03
CA THR A 502 -5.11 40.11 2.51
C THR A 502 -5.51 41.30 1.66
N ASN A 503 -5.52 41.11 0.32
CA ASN A 503 -5.89 42.15 -0.65
C ASN A 503 -7.07 41.74 -1.56
N ARG A 504 -7.71 40.61 -1.23
CA ARG A 504 -8.81 40.01 -2.00
C ARG A 504 -8.46 39.80 -3.47
N THR A 505 -7.25 39.35 -3.72
CA THR A 505 -6.79 39.02 -5.08
C THR A 505 -6.94 37.53 -5.32
N GLY A 506 -7.60 37.18 -6.41
CA GLY A 506 -7.67 35.84 -6.96
C GLY A 506 -6.72 35.68 -8.14
N ILE A 507 -5.91 34.64 -8.15
CA ILE A 507 -4.96 34.34 -9.22
C ILE A 507 -5.36 33.03 -9.86
N VAL A 508 -5.45 33.00 -11.17
CA VAL A 508 -5.65 31.80 -12.00
C VAL A 508 -4.36 31.51 -12.75
N ILE A 509 -3.89 30.30 -12.65
CA ILE A 509 -2.68 29.85 -13.37
C ILE A 509 -3.04 28.61 -14.17
N GLU A 510 -2.82 28.69 -15.47
CA GLU A 510 -2.97 27.57 -16.40
C GLU A 510 -1.61 27.20 -16.98
N ILE A 511 -1.29 25.91 -17.01
CA ILE A 511 0.02 25.40 -17.38
C ILE A 511 -0.10 24.62 -18.70
N LYS A 512 0.83 24.88 -19.64
CA LYS A 512 0.93 24.13 -20.89
C LYS A 512 2.34 23.63 -21.12
N TYR A 513 2.45 22.45 -21.69
CA TYR A 513 3.72 21.95 -22.22
C TYR A 513 3.83 22.23 -23.70
N ALA A 514 4.89 22.96 -24.10
CA ALA A 514 5.17 23.31 -25.48
C ALA A 514 5.94 22.17 -26.17
N GLU A 515 5.24 21.23 -26.85
CA GLU A 515 5.88 20.06 -27.49
C GLU A 515 6.89 20.39 -28.56
N ASP A 516 6.63 21.44 -29.30
CA ASP A 516 7.47 22.01 -30.39
C ASP A 516 8.49 23.04 -29.89
N GLY A 517 8.43 23.40 -28.59
CA GLY A 517 9.27 24.43 -27.99
C GLY A 517 8.78 25.84 -28.17
N ASP A 518 7.61 26.05 -28.81
CA ASP A 518 6.99 27.37 -28.95
C ASP A 518 6.25 27.74 -27.65
N LEU A 519 7.00 28.41 -26.76
CA LEU A 519 6.51 28.83 -25.46
C LEU A 519 5.47 29.96 -25.56
N ASP A 520 5.60 30.84 -26.57
CA ASP A 520 4.68 31.96 -26.79
C ASP A 520 3.28 31.45 -27.14
N ALA A 521 3.19 30.59 -28.15
CA ALA A 521 1.92 29.97 -28.54
C ALA A 521 1.29 29.14 -27.43
N ALA A 522 2.10 28.51 -26.59
CA ALA A 522 1.61 27.73 -25.44
C ALA A 522 1.06 28.65 -24.32
N CYS A 523 1.68 29.79 -24.02
CA CYS A 523 1.17 30.79 -23.08
C CYS A 523 -0.16 31.40 -23.59
N GLU A 524 -0.23 31.82 -24.87
CA GLU A 524 -1.47 32.32 -25.46
C GLU A 524 -2.62 31.29 -25.32
N LYS A 525 -2.31 30.03 -25.60
CA LYS A 525 -3.29 28.93 -25.45
C LYS A 525 -3.77 28.76 -23.99
N ALA A 526 -2.87 28.92 -23.03
CA ALA A 526 -3.22 28.85 -21.62
C ALA A 526 -4.15 30.00 -21.21
N LEU A 527 -3.80 31.24 -21.55
CA LEU A 527 -4.62 32.40 -21.26
C LEU A 527 -5.99 32.34 -21.96
N LYS A 528 -6.04 31.93 -23.21
CA LYS A 528 -7.29 31.71 -23.94
C LYS A 528 -8.18 30.67 -23.28
N GLN A 529 -7.61 29.59 -22.75
CA GLN A 529 -8.36 28.56 -22.02
C GLN A 529 -8.99 29.13 -20.75
N ILE A 530 -8.26 29.95 -19.97
CA ILE A 530 -8.78 30.64 -18.78
C ILE A 530 -10.03 31.46 -19.13
N GLU A 531 -10.00 32.21 -20.22
CA GLU A 531 -11.11 33.03 -20.70
C GLU A 531 -12.30 32.17 -21.16
N GLU A 532 -12.06 31.27 -22.13
CA GLU A 532 -13.11 30.42 -22.71
C GLU A 532 -13.84 29.57 -21.69
N LYS A 533 -13.18 29.19 -20.60
CA LYS A 533 -13.73 28.35 -19.53
C LYS A 533 -14.21 29.14 -18.31
N ASP A 534 -14.03 30.47 -18.28
CA ASP A 534 -14.37 31.37 -17.16
C ASP A 534 -13.82 30.85 -15.81
N TYR A 535 -12.53 30.53 -15.76
CA TYR A 535 -11.90 30.03 -14.53
C TYR A 535 -11.87 31.05 -13.40
N VAL A 536 -12.21 32.30 -13.65
CA VAL A 536 -12.35 33.37 -12.64
C VAL A 536 -13.67 33.25 -11.87
N ALA A 537 -14.66 32.54 -12.40
CA ALA A 537 -16.01 32.45 -11.80
C ALA A 537 -15.98 31.96 -10.34
N LYS A 538 -15.16 30.93 -10.05
CA LYS A 538 -15.02 30.38 -8.70
C LYS A 538 -14.43 31.40 -7.73
N LEU A 539 -13.39 32.12 -8.10
CA LEU A 539 -12.76 33.16 -7.30
C LEU A 539 -13.71 34.33 -6.99
N LYS A 540 -14.58 34.67 -7.95
CA LYS A 540 -15.65 35.66 -7.74
C LYS A 540 -16.65 35.17 -6.68
N GLN A 541 -17.07 33.90 -6.76
CA GLN A 541 -17.96 33.30 -5.75
C GLN A 541 -17.31 33.26 -4.35
N ASP A 542 -16.01 33.01 -4.29
CA ASP A 542 -15.25 32.95 -3.04
C ASP A 542 -14.88 34.36 -2.49
N GLY A 543 -15.39 35.44 -3.13
CA GLY A 543 -15.33 36.83 -2.63
C GLY A 543 -14.07 37.62 -2.99
N MET A 544 -13.30 37.14 -3.95
CA MET A 544 -12.17 37.89 -4.51
C MET A 544 -12.66 39.06 -5.37
N LYS A 545 -11.90 40.16 -5.40
CA LYS A 545 -12.26 41.39 -6.11
C LYS A 545 -11.31 41.73 -7.26
N ASN A 546 -10.05 41.41 -7.09
CA ASN A 546 -9.01 41.62 -8.10
C ASN A 546 -8.65 40.27 -8.70
N PHE A 547 -8.48 40.19 -10.01
CA PHE A 547 -8.17 38.95 -10.69
C PHE A 547 -6.92 39.11 -11.55
N ILE A 548 -6.04 38.10 -11.46
CA ILE A 548 -4.81 38.03 -12.22
C ILE A 548 -4.79 36.66 -12.91
N LYS A 549 -4.47 36.62 -14.18
CA LYS A 549 -4.44 35.40 -14.96
C LYS A 549 -3.03 35.19 -15.51
N TYR A 550 -2.51 33.99 -15.31
CA TYR A 550 -1.21 33.60 -15.79
C TYR A 550 -1.31 32.39 -16.72
N GLY A 551 -0.73 32.53 -17.92
CA GLY A 551 -0.38 31.43 -18.79
C GLY A 551 1.08 31.05 -18.56
N VAL A 552 1.32 29.81 -18.12
CA VAL A 552 2.67 29.28 -17.87
C VAL A 552 2.96 28.20 -18.91
N ALA A 553 3.92 28.42 -19.75
CA ALA A 553 4.41 27.45 -20.73
C ALA A 553 5.73 26.85 -20.27
N CYS A 554 5.85 25.53 -20.32
CA CYS A 554 7.08 24.82 -19.98
C CYS A 554 7.58 23.96 -21.14
N PHE A 555 8.90 23.94 -21.33
CA PHE A 555 9.56 23.04 -22.27
C PHE A 555 10.91 22.62 -21.70
N LYS A 556 11.06 21.34 -21.36
CA LYS A 556 12.28 20.82 -20.74
C LYS A 556 12.63 21.62 -19.46
N LYS A 557 13.75 22.36 -19.47
CA LYS A 557 14.25 23.16 -18.35
C LYS A 557 13.91 24.63 -18.40
N ILE A 558 13.15 25.06 -19.39
CA ILE A 558 12.78 26.44 -19.56
C ILE A 558 11.28 26.64 -19.42
N CYS A 559 10.90 27.79 -18.95
CA CYS A 559 9.51 28.23 -18.92
C CYS A 559 9.38 29.64 -19.49
N LYS A 560 8.14 29.97 -19.80
CA LYS A 560 7.69 31.33 -20.11
C LYS A 560 6.42 31.62 -19.34
N VAL A 561 6.28 32.83 -18.87
CA VAL A 561 5.13 33.27 -18.07
C VAL A 561 4.55 34.53 -18.70
N GLU A 562 3.31 34.45 -19.12
CA GLU A 562 2.54 35.58 -19.61
C GLU A 562 1.37 35.91 -18.70
N ILE A 563 0.99 37.16 -18.65
CA ILE A 563 -0.04 37.68 -17.74
C ILE A 563 -1.10 38.44 -18.54
N GLU A 564 -2.36 38.34 -18.07
CA GLU A 564 -3.49 39.12 -18.57
C GLU A 564 -4.29 39.77 -17.42
#